data_c2a821884e1b71a27a2b7c0f0a4440cd
#
_entry.id   c2a821884e1b71a27a2b7c0f0a4440cd
#
_cell.length_a   1.000
_cell.length_b   1.000
_cell.length_c   1.000
_cell.angle_alpha   90.00
_cell.angle_beta   90.00
_cell.angle_gamma   90.00
#
_symmetry.space_group_name_H-M   'P 1'
#
loop_
_entity.id
_entity.type
_entity.pdbx_description
1 polymer ?
#
loop_
_entity_poly.entity_id
_entity_poly.type
_entity_poly.pdbx_seq_one_letter_code
_entity_poly.pdbx_strand_id
1 'polypeptide(L)'
;ASNSWPTQRAAAAARAKLSPKARDGNKGAAAELSRIKTQQRKLRYRRDQTLSIVRREPELLVPGDTDFIAHALVVPSAAKADKEQLEANVEQIAMDLTKAYEEASGGDVRFVHTPELARAAGLPEHPGFDLLSILPGNERRCIEVKGRASTGEIEVTDNEWARACNLRDDYWLYVVYHCATPTPQLVRVQDPFDRLLVRPFSKSQTVTRTITATVETGGVRISQQQVNEAGEV
;
A
#
# COMPACT_ATOMS: atom_id res chain seq x y z
N ALA A 1 -1.20 -43.89 -18.29
CA ALA A 1 -1.86 -44.01 -16.97
C ALA A 1 -1.56 -42.75 -16.18
N SER A 2 -2.55 -41.87 -16.04
CA SER A 2 -2.44 -40.62 -15.28
C SER A 2 -2.38 -40.95 -13.79
N ASN A 3 -1.21 -40.83 -13.17
CA ASN A 3 -1.03 -40.88 -11.72
C ASN A 3 -1.60 -39.59 -11.09
N SER A 4 -2.91 -39.47 -11.05
CA SER A 4 -3.55 -38.44 -10.24
C SER A 4 -3.39 -38.83 -8.77
N TRP A 5 -2.55 -38.10 -8.05
CA TRP A 5 -2.37 -38.27 -6.62
C TRP A 5 -3.69 -37.92 -5.89
N PRO A 6 -4.23 -38.79 -5.06
CA PRO A 6 -5.44 -38.48 -4.31
C PRO A 6 -5.16 -37.27 -3.41
N THR A 7 -6.02 -36.25 -3.49
CA THR A 7 -5.93 -35.08 -2.62
C THR A 7 -5.98 -35.53 -1.15
N GLN A 8 -5.43 -34.73 -0.25
CA GLN A 8 -5.42 -35.04 1.19
C GLN A 8 -6.83 -35.34 1.74
N ARG A 9 -7.86 -34.68 1.16
CA ARG A 9 -9.28 -34.94 1.42
C ARG A 9 -9.72 -36.35 0.99
N ALA A 10 -9.33 -36.78 -0.20
CA ALA A 10 -9.66 -38.10 -0.73
C ALA A 10 -9.02 -39.22 0.12
N ALA A 11 -7.77 -39.06 0.53
CA ALA A 11 -7.10 -39.99 1.43
C ALA A 11 -7.74 -40.05 2.83
N ALA A 12 -8.20 -38.95 3.37
CA ALA A 12 -8.92 -38.87 4.63
C ALA A 12 -10.30 -39.59 4.55
N ALA A 13 -11.03 -39.34 3.46
CA ALA A 13 -12.32 -40.00 3.20
C ALA A 13 -12.15 -41.51 3.02
N ALA A 14 -11.13 -41.97 2.30
CA ALA A 14 -10.81 -43.40 2.15
C ALA A 14 -10.46 -44.04 3.49
N ARG A 15 -9.69 -43.40 4.34
CA ARG A 15 -9.38 -43.89 5.72
C ARG A 15 -10.64 -44.02 6.58
N ALA A 16 -11.55 -43.04 6.52
CA ALA A 16 -12.79 -43.07 7.28
C ALA A 16 -13.67 -44.27 6.89
N LYS A 17 -13.71 -44.62 5.60
CA LYS A 17 -14.46 -45.77 5.08
C LYS A 17 -13.81 -47.14 5.41
N LEU A 18 -12.48 -47.20 5.39
CA LEU A 18 -11.73 -48.45 5.58
C LEU A 18 -11.49 -48.81 7.05
N SER A 19 -11.42 -47.82 7.94
CA SER A 19 -11.14 -48.03 9.36
C SER A 19 -12.14 -48.97 10.07
N PRO A 20 -13.48 -48.82 9.95
CA PRO A 20 -14.41 -49.72 10.55
C PRO A 20 -14.30 -51.14 9.98
N LYS A 21 -14.21 -51.27 8.65
CA LYS A 21 -14.10 -52.60 8.00
C LYS A 21 -12.83 -53.36 8.40
N ALA A 22 -11.73 -52.65 8.61
CA ALA A 22 -10.48 -53.23 9.07
C ALA A 22 -10.59 -53.71 10.55
N ARG A 23 -11.36 -53.01 11.38
CA ARG A 23 -11.65 -53.43 12.78
C ARG A 23 -12.51 -54.68 12.84
N ASP A 24 -13.44 -54.84 11.88
CA ASP A 24 -14.32 -55.99 11.74
C ASP A 24 -13.61 -57.22 11.14
N GLY A 25 -12.27 -57.21 11.05
CA GLY A 25 -11.47 -58.35 10.62
C GLY A 25 -11.26 -58.47 9.10
N ASN A 26 -11.71 -57.51 8.31
CA ASN A 26 -11.51 -57.53 6.85
C ASN A 26 -10.02 -57.29 6.50
N LYS A 27 -9.31 -58.35 6.13
CA LYS A 27 -7.86 -58.31 5.80
C LYS A 27 -7.54 -57.41 4.63
N GLY A 28 -8.39 -57.33 3.61
CA GLY A 28 -8.20 -56.45 2.45
C GLY A 28 -8.29 -54.96 2.84
N ALA A 29 -9.29 -54.62 3.66
CA ALA A 29 -9.44 -53.27 4.19
C ALA A 29 -8.27 -52.86 5.09
N ALA A 30 -7.74 -53.78 5.88
CA ALA A 30 -6.57 -53.54 6.74
C ALA A 30 -5.31 -53.29 5.92
N ALA A 31 -5.08 -54.07 4.86
CA ALA A 31 -3.93 -53.93 3.98
C ALA A 31 -3.98 -52.55 3.22
N GLU A 32 -5.14 -52.18 2.69
CA GLU A 32 -5.32 -50.90 2.00
C GLU A 32 -5.19 -49.72 2.96
N LEU A 33 -5.72 -49.81 4.17
CA LEU A 33 -5.54 -48.78 5.20
C LEU A 33 -4.07 -48.58 5.57
N SER A 34 -3.30 -49.68 5.69
CA SER A 34 -1.85 -49.65 5.93
C SER A 34 -1.12 -48.95 4.79
N ARG A 35 -1.47 -49.28 3.53
CA ARG A 35 -0.89 -48.66 2.34
C ARG A 35 -1.13 -47.15 2.31
N ILE A 36 -2.35 -46.68 2.56
CA ILE A 36 -2.71 -45.29 2.63
C ILE A 36 -1.93 -44.56 3.73
N LYS A 37 -1.83 -45.15 4.92
CA LYS A 37 -1.05 -44.56 6.03
C LYS A 37 0.43 -44.44 5.69
N THR A 38 1.02 -45.47 5.09
CA THR A 38 2.42 -45.44 4.64
C THR A 38 2.66 -44.37 3.59
N GLN A 39 1.78 -44.23 2.61
CA GLN A 39 1.84 -43.21 1.58
C GLN A 39 1.74 -41.82 2.16
N GLN A 40 0.83 -41.56 3.11
CA GLN A 40 0.72 -40.26 3.79
C GLN A 40 1.97 -39.92 4.60
N ARG A 41 2.60 -40.90 5.27
CA ARG A 41 3.88 -40.65 5.97
C ARG A 41 5.00 -40.28 5.00
N LYS A 42 5.10 -40.98 3.88
CA LYS A 42 6.10 -40.67 2.82
C LYS A 42 5.90 -39.27 2.23
N LEU A 43 4.65 -38.87 2.02
CA LEU A 43 4.35 -37.52 1.51
C LEU A 43 4.72 -36.44 2.51
N ARG A 44 4.41 -36.64 3.81
CA ARG A 44 4.84 -35.70 4.87
C ARG A 44 6.36 -35.59 4.93
N TYR A 45 7.06 -36.72 4.96
CA TYR A 45 8.51 -36.72 4.98
C TYR A 45 9.11 -35.98 3.77
N ARG A 46 8.62 -36.23 2.55
CA ARG A 46 9.05 -35.52 1.35
C ARG A 46 8.81 -34.02 1.45
N ARG A 47 7.62 -33.64 1.91
CA ARG A 47 7.31 -32.22 2.10
C ARG A 47 8.30 -31.56 3.06
N ASP A 48 8.52 -32.19 4.20
CA ASP A 48 9.40 -31.62 5.24
C ASP A 48 10.85 -31.54 4.76
N GLN A 49 11.33 -32.54 4.01
CA GLN A 49 12.63 -32.51 3.35
C GLN A 49 12.71 -31.38 2.31
N THR A 50 11.70 -31.24 1.44
CA THR A 50 11.70 -30.19 0.44
C THR A 50 11.65 -28.80 1.09
N LEU A 51 10.84 -28.63 2.13
CA LEU A 51 10.78 -27.35 2.87
C LEU A 51 12.11 -27.02 3.55
N SER A 52 12.84 -28.03 4.06
CA SER A 52 14.16 -27.81 4.67
C SER A 52 15.18 -27.36 3.63
N ILE A 53 15.13 -27.93 2.42
CA ILE A 53 16.01 -27.53 1.31
C ILE A 53 15.69 -26.09 0.87
N VAL A 54 14.42 -25.80 0.60
CA VAL A 54 13.99 -24.43 0.16
C VAL A 54 14.33 -23.37 1.20
N ARG A 55 14.20 -23.67 2.49
CA ARG A 55 14.57 -22.74 3.57
C ARG A 55 16.07 -22.45 3.63
N ARG A 56 16.90 -23.42 3.23
CA ARG A 56 18.36 -23.27 3.19
C ARG A 56 18.87 -22.76 1.86
N GLU A 57 18.02 -22.73 0.82
CA GLU A 57 18.43 -22.28 -0.51
C GLU A 57 19.08 -20.89 -0.50
N PRO A 58 18.57 -19.88 0.25
CA PRO A 58 19.24 -18.59 0.35
C PRO A 58 20.65 -18.65 0.96
N GLU A 59 20.89 -19.61 1.87
CA GLU A 59 22.21 -19.82 2.51
C GLU A 59 23.21 -20.48 1.56
N LEU A 60 22.72 -21.17 0.54
CA LEU A 60 23.51 -21.88 -0.46
C LEU A 60 23.84 -21.00 -1.69
N LEU A 61 23.22 -19.81 -1.78
CA LEU A 61 23.54 -18.85 -2.83
C LEU A 61 24.88 -18.20 -2.53
N VAL A 62 25.88 -18.61 -3.28
CA VAL A 62 27.23 -18.00 -3.23
C VAL A 62 27.32 -17.03 -4.41
N PRO A 63 27.66 -15.75 -4.18
CA PRO A 63 27.95 -14.85 -5.30
C PRO A 63 29.02 -15.46 -6.20
N GLY A 64 28.77 -15.46 -7.50
CA GLY A 64 29.80 -15.81 -8.48
C GLY A 64 30.88 -14.72 -8.55
N ASP A 65 31.86 -14.93 -9.43
CA ASP A 65 32.84 -13.90 -9.70
C ASP A 65 32.15 -12.63 -10.21
N THR A 66 32.52 -11.50 -9.60
CA THR A 66 31.97 -10.19 -9.98
C THR A 66 33.00 -9.45 -10.82
N ASP A 67 32.65 -9.20 -12.08
CA ASP A 67 33.40 -8.32 -12.94
C ASP A 67 32.95 -6.89 -12.83
N PHE A 68 33.86 -5.97 -12.61
CA PHE A 68 33.59 -4.55 -12.62
C PHE A 68 33.43 -4.07 -14.07
N ILE A 69 32.24 -3.69 -14.47
CA ILE A 69 31.92 -3.26 -15.83
C ILE A 69 32.13 -1.75 -16.00
N ALA A 70 31.55 -0.93 -15.12
CA ALA A 70 31.60 0.53 -15.21
C ALA A 70 31.16 1.22 -13.92
N HIS A 71 31.55 2.49 -13.76
CA HIS A 71 30.94 3.44 -12.85
C HIS A 71 29.90 4.29 -13.59
N ALA A 72 28.76 4.54 -12.98
CA ALA A 72 27.79 5.52 -13.44
C ALA A 72 27.46 6.49 -12.31
N LEU A 73 27.60 7.77 -12.56
CA LEU A 73 27.06 8.82 -11.69
C LEU A 73 25.69 9.23 -12.24
N VAL A 74 24.63 8.88 -11.50
CA VAL A 74 23.28 9.34 -11.84
C VAL A 74 23.05 10.68 -11.16
N VAL A 75 22.82 11.69 -11.97
CA VAL A 75 22.45 13.03 -11.50
C VAL A 75 21.00 13.33 -11.88
N PRO A 76 20.29 14.18 -11.11
CA PRO A 76 18.94 14.61 -11.47
C PRO A 76 18.93 15.27 -12.84
N SER A 77 17.99 14.91 -13.69
CA SER A 77 17.82 15.55 -15.00
C SER A 77 17.39 17.02 -14.83
N ALA A 78 18.00 17.91 -15.61
CA ALA A 78 17.56 19.28 -15.73
C ALA A 78 16.46 19.47 -16.78
N ALA A 79 16.17 18.43 -17.59
CA ALA A 79 15.17 18.48 -18.64
C ALA A 79 13.76 18.64 -18.05
N LYS A 80 12.98 19.56 -18.63
CA LYS A 80 11.61 19.84 -18.17
C LYS A 80 10.71 18.61 -18.30
N ALA A 81 10.81 17.88 -19.42
CA ALA A 81 10.02 16.68 -19.67
C ALA A 81 10.25 15.58 -18.63
N ASP A 82 11.51 15.38 -18.20
CA ASP A 82 11.82 14.37 -17.18
C ASP A 82 11.26 14.75 -15.81
N LYS A 83 11.24 16.05 -15.50
CA LYS A 83 10.63 16.56 -14.25
C LYS A 83 9.12 16.37 -14.26
N GLU A 84 8.45 16.73 -15.36
CA GLU A 84 7.01 16.55 -15.54
C GLU A 84 6.63 15.06 -15.45
N GLN A 85 7.42 14.18 -16.06
CA GLN A 85 7.19 12.74 -15.96
C GLN A 85 7.38 12.21 -14.53
N LEU A 86 8.39 12.70 -13.81
CA LEU A 86 8.60 12.33 -12.40
C LEU A 86 7.44 12.81 -11.53
N GLU A 87 6.96 14.04 -11.74
CA GLU A 87 5.82 14.61 -11.00
C GLU A 87 4.56 13.78 -11.24
N ALA A 88 4.26 13.43 -12.50
CA ALA A 88 3.12 12.58 -12.84
C ALA A 88 3.23 11.17 -12.21
N ASN A 89 4.41 10.57 -12.22
CA ASN A 89 4.64 9.27 -11.58
C ASN A 89 4.46 9.34 -10.05
N VAL A 90 4.94 10.40 -9.42
CA VAL A 90 4.79 10.63 -7.97
C VAL A 90 3.32 10.77 -7.59
N GLU A 91 2.56 11.53 -8.37
CA GLU A 91 1.12 11.71 -8.19
C GLU A 91 0.39 10.36 -8.32
N GLN A 92 0.65 9.62 -9.39
CA GLN A 92 0.02 8.32 -9.62
C GLN A 92 0.30 7.33 -8.48
N ILE A 93 1.56 7.22 -8.02
CA ILE A 93 1.93 6.34 -6.89
C ILE A 93 1.19 6.76 -5.62
N ALA A 94 1.08 8.05 -5.36
CA ALA A 94 0.38 8.55 -4.18
C ALA A 94 -1.12 8.22 -4.24
N MET A 95 -1.75 8.38 -5.39
CA MET A 95 -3.16 8.06 -5.61
C MET A 95 -3.43 6.56 -5.48
N ASP A 96 -2.59 5.71 -6.09
CA ASP A 96 -2.74 4.26 -6.04
C ASP A 96 -2.54 3.71 -4.62
N LEU A 97 -1.53 4.20 -3.91
CA LEU A 97 -1.29 3.80 -2.52
C LEU A 97 -2.44 4.22 -1.59
N THR A 98 -2.94 5.44 -1.77
CA THR A 98 -4.08 5.94 -0.99
C THR A 98 -5.33 5.07 -1.23
N LYS A 99 -5.63 4.77 -2.49
CA LYS A 99 -6.74 3.89 -2.87
C LYS A 99 -6.57 2.51 -2.25
N ALA A 100 -5.41 1.87 -2.43
CA ALA A 100 -5.14 0.54 -1.88
C ALA A 100 -5.28 0.50 -0.35
N TYR A 101 -4.84 1.55 0.34
CA TYR A 101 -5.00 1.67 1.79
C TYR A 101 -6.47 1.73 2.23
N GLU A 102 -7.28 2.55 1.58
CA GLU A 102 -8.71 2.69 1.89
C GLU A 102 -9.49 1.42 1.55
N GLU A 103 -9.20 0.78 0.41
CA GLU A 103 -9.80 -0.51 0.03
C GLU A 103 -9.43 -1.62 1.03
N ALA A 104 -8.18 -1.67 1.49
CA ALA A 104 -7.75 -2.60 2.53
C ALA A 104 -8.44 -2.34 3.89
N SER A 105 -8.88 -1.10 4.12
CA SER A 105 -9.70 -0.71 5.28
C SER A 105 -11.20 -1.02 5.11
N GLY A 106 -11.60 -1.58 3.96
CA GLY A 106 -12.98 -1.94 3.62
C GLY A 106 -13.78 -0.81 2.99
N GLY A 107 -13.13 0.25 2.51
CA GLY A 107 -13.78 1.39 1.86
C GLY A 107 -14.18 1.10 0.41
N ASP A 108 -15.35 1.63 0.00
CA ASP A 108 -15.70 1.82 -1.43
C ASP A 108 -15.05 3.13 -1.89
N VAL A 109 -14.00 3.01 -2.71
CA VAL A 109 -13.13 4.14 -3.08
C VAL A 109 -13.38 4.57 -4.52
N ARG A 110 -13.63 5.87 -4.72
CA ARG A 110 -13.86 6.47 -6.03
C ARG A 110 -12.91 7.64 -6.23
N PHE A 111 -12.24 7.67 -7.37
CA PHE A 111 -11.53 8.86 -7.82
C PHE A 111 -12.53 9.94 -8.23
N VAL A 112 -12.28 11.19 -7.83
CA VAL A 112 -13.16 12.33 -8.10
C VAL A 112 -12.37 13.59 -8.51
N HIS A 113 -11.07 13.44 -8.81
CA HIS A 113 -10.16 14.51 -9.17
C HIS A 113 -10.40 15.09 -10.58
N THR A 114 -11.21 14.43 -11.42
CA THR A 114 -11.65 15.02 -12.71
C THR A 114 -13.16 15.28 -12.70
N PRO A 115 -13.64 16.25 -13.51
CA PRO A 115 -15.07 16.56 -13.59
C PRO A 115 -15.94 15.35 -13.96
N GLU A 116 -15.45 14.48 -14.85
CA GLU A 116 -16.15 13.27 -15.30
C GLU A 116 -16.31 12.26 -14.16
N LEU A 117 -15.23 12.01 -13.43
CA LEU A 117 -15.21 11.09 -12.29
C LEU A 117 -16.05 11.62 -11.13
N ALA A 118 -15.97 12.92 -10.86
CA ALA A 118 -16.81 13.57 -9.84
C ALA A 118 -18.30 13.41 -10.15
N ARG A 119 -18.71 13.69 -11.40
CA ARG A 119 -20.11 13.50 -11.85
C ARG A 119 -20.54 12.04 -11.76
N ALA A 120 -19.68 11.11 -12.14
CA ALA A 120 -19.96 9.67 -12.03
C ALA A 120 -20.15 9.22 -10.58
N ALA A 121 -19.47 9.89 -9.62
CA ALA A 121 -19.64 9.68 -8.19
C ALA A 121 -20.84 10.44 -7.57
N GLY A 122 -21.60 11.20 -8.37
CA GLY A 122 -22.72 12.01 -7.90
C GLY A 122 -22.31 13.30 -7.19
N LEU A 123 -21.10 13.80 -7.46
CA LEU A 123 -20.54 15.02 -6.87
C LEU A 123 -20.55 16.19 -7.88
N PRO A 124 -20.38 17.43 -7.41
CA PRO A 124 -20.07 18.58 -8.26
C PRO A 124 -18.76 18.34 -9.05
N GLU A 125 -18.60 19.00 -10.20
CA GLU A 125 -17.43 18.82 -11.09
C GLU A 125 -16.09 19.10 -10.42
N HIS A 126 -16.05 19.97 -9.41
CA HIS A 126 -14.86 20.30 -8.65
C HIS A 126 -15.14 20.14 -7.16
N PRO A 127 -15.07 18.90 -6.62
CA PRO A 127 -15.41 18.63 -5.23
C PRO A 127 -14.38 19.17 -4.24
N GLY A 128 -13.15 19.49 -4.68
CA GLY A 128 -12.06 20.04 -3.87
C GLY A 128 -11.36 18.98 -3.02
N PHE A 129 -11.34 17.75 -3.53
CA PHE A 129 -10.56 16.61 -3.05
C PHE A 129 -10.45 15.55 -4.16
N ASP A 130 -9.53 14.59 -4.03
CA ASP A 130 -9.15 13.67 -5.10
C ASP A 130 -9.90 12.34 -5.05
N LEU A 131 -10.17 11.81 -3.84
CA LEU A 131 -10.87 10.55 -3.64
C LEU A 131 -12.03 10.71 -2.66
N LEU A 132 -13.09 9.95 -2.94
CA LEU A 132 -14.18 9.70 -2.00
C LEU A 132 -14.09 8.26 -1.54
N SER A 133 -13.98 8.02 -0.24
CA SER A 133 -14.04 6.70 0.38
C SER A 133 -15.23 6.61 1.32
N ILE A 134 -16.02 5.53 1.17
CA ILE A 134 -17.13 5.22 2.06
C ILE A 134 -16.81 3.92 2.79
N LEU A 135 -16.55 3.99 4.08
CA LEU A 135 -16.23 2.85 4.90
C LEU A 135 -17.49 2.13 5.42
N PRO A 136 -17.34 0.90 5.96
CA PRO A 136 -18.41 0.23 6.67
C PRO A 136 -19.01 1.12 7.77
N GLY A 137 -20.34 1.15 7.88
CA GLY A 137 -21.02 2.07 8.79
C GLY A 137 -21.33 3.44 8.20
N ASN A 138 -21.10 3.62 6.89
CA ASN A 138 -21.35 4.86 6.14
C ASN A 138 -20.46 6.05 6.59
N GLU A 139 -19.27 5.74 7.16
CA GLU A 139 -18.26 6.76 7.43
C GLU A 139 -17.71 7.27 6.10
N ARG A 140 -17.82 8.58 5.90
CA ARG A 140 -17.40 9.25 4.67
C ARG A 140 -16.03 9.89 4.86
N ARG A 141 -15.13 9.69 3.89
CA ARG A 141 -13.82 10.35 3.81
C ARG A 141 -13.66 11.06 2.48
N CYS A 142 -13.51 12.35 2.53
CA CYS A 142 -13.16 13.21 1.39
C CYS A 142 -11.65 13.43 1.45
N ILE A 143 -10.89 12.78 0.58
CA ILE A 143 -9.44 12.65 0.72
C ILE A 143 -8.74 13.48 -0.34
N GLU A 144 -7.94 14.43 0.10
CA GLU A 144 -6.94 15.14 -0.71
C GLU A 144 -5.62 14.40 -0.64
N VAL A 145 -4.97 14.17 -1.77
CA VAL A 145 -3.73 13.40 -1.88
C VAL A 145 -2.56 14.27 -2.31
N LYS A 146 -1.48 14.20 -1.58
CA LYS A 146 -0.23 14.90 -1.94
C LYS A 146 0.91 13.89 -2.00
N GLY A 147 1.58 13.79 -3.16
CA GLY A 147 2.76 12.96 -3.37
C GLY A 147 4.05 13.75 -3.26
N ARG A 148 5.10 13.11 -2.73
CA ARG A 148 6.47 13.64 -2.74
C ARG A 148 7.45 12.53 -3.12
N ALA A 149 8.39 12.86 -4.03
CA ALA A 149 9.45 11.92 -4.43
C ALA A 149 10.33 11.52 -3.23
N SER A 150 10.56 12.47 -2.31
CA SER A 150 11.27 12.28 -1.04
C SER A 150 10.47 12.88 0.11
N THR A 151 11.12 13.41 1.14
CA THR A 151 10.51 14.27 2.17
C THR A 151 10.45 15.72 1.70
N GLY A 152 9.65 16.56 2.33
CA GLY A 152 9.58 17.97 2.05
C GLY A 152 8.22 18.59 2.36
N GLU A 153 8.11 19.88 2.07
CA GLU A 153 6.88 20.64 2.24
C GLU A 153 5.84 20.23 1.20
N ILE A 154 4.59 20.32 1.57
CA ILE A 154 3.44 20.12 0.68
C ILE A 154 2.68 21.44 0.52
N GLU A 155 2.12 21.64 -0.65
CA GLU A 155 1.31 22.80 -0.96
C GLU A 155 -0.17 22.39 -0.99
N VAL A 156 -1.00 23.20 -0.34
CA VAL A 156 -2.46 23.07 -0.38
C VAL A 156 -3.02 24.34 -0.98
N THR A 157 -3.83 24.21 -2.00
CA THR A 157 -4.47 25.34 -2.68
C THR A 157 -5.55 25.97 -1.81
N ASP A 158 -5.92 27.21 -2.13
CA ASP A 158 -6.99 27.91 -1.40
C ASP A 158 -8.33 27.17 -1.49
N ASN A 159 -8.64 26.52 -2.62
CA ASN A 159 -9.85 25.72 -2.81
C ASN A 159 -9.85 24.45 -1.92
N GLU A 160 -8.75 23.73 -1.88
CA GLU A 160 -8.58 22.53 -1.01
C GLU A 160 -8.68 22.93 0.45
N TRP A 161 -8.03 24.06 0.83
CA TRP A 161 -8.10 24.58 2.19
C TRP A 161 -9.51 25.03 2.59
N ALA A 162 -10.20 25.75 1.71
CA ALA A 162 -11.59 26.14 1.94
C ALA A 162 -12.50 24.90 2.07
N ARG A 163 -12.22 23.86 1.30
CA ARG A 163 -12.98 22.60 1.41
C ARG A 163 -12.69 21.89 2.74
N ALA A 164 -11.45 21.85 3.19
CA ALA A 164 -11.09 21.32 4.51
C ALA A 164 -11.81 22.08 5.65
N CYS A 165 -11.90 23.40 5.55
CA CYS A 165 -12.64 24.23 6.51
C CYS A 165 -14.14 23.87 6.57
N ASN A 166 -14.74 23.53 5.42
CA ASN A 166 -16.17 23.25 5.32
C ASN A 166 -16.52 21.81 5.72
N LEU A 167 -15.66 20.84 5.41
CA LEU A 167 -15.93 19.41 5.61
C LEU A 167 -15.42 18.88 6.97
N ARG A 168 -14.44 19.57 7.56
CA ARG A 168 -13.91 19.26 8.90
C ARG A 168 -13.54 17.78 9.06
N ASP A 169 -14.21 17.05 9.94
CA ASP A 169 -13.95 15.65 10.28
C ASP A 169 -14.07 14.69 9.08
N ASP A 170 -14.86 15.07 8.06
CA ASP A 170 -14.98 14.29 6.82
C ASP A 170 -13.81 14.53 5.85
N TYR A 171 -13.02 15.58 6.06
CA TYR A 171 -11.88 15.90 5.20
C TYR A 171 -10.58 15.32 5.72
N TRP A 172 -9.89 14.62 4.85
CA TRP A 172 -8.62 13.98 5.13
C TRP A 172 -7.55 14.48 4.15
N LEU A 173 -6.38 14.78 4.68
CA LEU A 173 -5.19 15.03 3.90
C LEU A 173 -4.27 13.81 4.01
N TYR A 174 -4.05 13.15 2.87
CA TYR A 174 -3.12 12.03 2.76
C TYR A 174 -1.85 12.51 2.06
N VAL A 175 -0.72 12.31 2.71
CA VAL A 175 0.59 12.68 2.17
C VAL A 175 1.41 11.42 2.01
N VAL A 176 1.86 11.17 0.77
CA VAL A 176 2.72 10.04 0.47
C VAL A 176 4.13 10.55 0.21
N TYR A 177 5.03 10.23 1.11
CA TYR A 177 6.45 10.54 0.99
C TYR A 177 7.20 9.38 0.34
N HIS A 178 8.38 9.66 -0.19
CA HIS A 178 9.28 8.67 -0.79
C HIS A 178 8.66 7.91 -1.97
N CYS A 179 7.78 8.55 -2.75
CA CYS A 179 7.16 7.94 -3.93
C CYS A 179 8.17 7.45 -4.97
N ALA A 180 9.37 8.04 -5.02
CA ALA A 180 10.44 7.61 -5.92
C ALA A 180 11.23 6.40 -5.40
N THR A 181 10.81 5.77 -4.31
CA THR A 181 11.46 4.61 -3.68
C THR A 181 10.55 3.39 -3.65
N PRO A 182 11.09 2.17 -3.45
CA PRO A 182 10.28 0.97 -3.30
C PRO A 182 9.40 0.93 -2.04
N THR A 183 9.63 1.85 -1.10
CA THR A 183 8.95 1.88 0.20
C THR A 183 8.33 3.25 0.49
N PRO A 184 7.29 3.66 -0.26
CA PRO A 184 6.59 4.91 0.01
C PRO A 184 5.92 4.88 1.38
N GLN A 185 5.80 6.04 2.01
CA GLN A 185 5.25 6.19 3.35
C GLN A 185 4.00 7.06 3.33
N LEU A 186 2.89 6.53 3.84
CA LEU A 186 1.62 7.24 3.93
C LEU A 186 1.45 7.91 5.29
N VAL A 187 1.20 9.21 5.29
CA VAL A 187 0.80 10.02 6.45
C VAL A 187 -0.62 10.51 6.24
N ARG A 188 -1.46 10.40 7.26
CA ARG A 188 -2.87 10.75 7.18
C ARG A 188 -3.22 11.77 8.26
N VAL A 189 -3.90 12.83 7.87
CA VAL A 189 -4.35 13.89 8.77
C VAL A 189 -5.85 14.09 8.57
N GLN A 190 -6.65 13.75 9.57
CA GLN A 190 -8.07 14.09 9.62
C GLN A 190 -8.23 15.54 10.07
N ASP A 191 -9.16 16.26 9.49
CA ASP A 191 -9.41 17.67 9.79
C ASP A 191 -8.11 18.50 9.80
N PRO A 192 -7.44 18.63 8.65
CA PRO A 192 -6.18 19.37 8.56
C PRO A 192 -6.32 20.84 8.96
N PHE A 193 -7.53 21.41 8.88
CA PHE A 193 -7.80 22.79 9.28
C PHE A 193 -7.59 23.00 10.78
N ASP A 194 -7.98 22.04 11.61
CA ASP A 194 -7.82 22.13 13.08
C ASP A 194 -6.42 21.68 13.53
N ARG A 195 -5.83 20.72 12.81
CA ARG A 195 -4.62 20.02 13.25
C ARG A 195 -3.31 20.54 12.68
N LEU A 196 -3.37 21.33 11.59
CA LEU A 196 -2.16 21.80 10.91
C LEU A 196 -2.02 23.32 11.01
N LEU A 197 -0.79 23.75 11.28
CA LEU A 197 -0.41 25.15 11.15
C LEU A 197 -0.01 25.41 9.69
N VAL A 198 -0.75 26.31 9.04
CA VAL A 198 -0.58 26.68 7.63
C VAL A 198 0.10 28.01 7.55
N ARG A 199 1.21 28.09 6.79
CA ARG A 199 1.86 29.35 6.45
C ARG A 199 1.38 29.85 5.08
N PRO A 200 1.02 31.11 4.94
CA PRO A 200 0.76 31.67 3.63
C PRO A 200 2.05 31.66 2.82
N PHE A 201 1.98 31.16 1.59
CA PHE A 201 3.08 31.17 0.65
C PHE A 201 2.68 32.00 -0.57
N SER A 202 3.49 32.99 -0.94
CA SER A 202 3.24 33.87 -2.06
C SER A 202 4.15 33.50 -3.23
N LYS A 203 3.61 32.78 -4.21
CA LYS A 203 4.18 32.70 -5.56
C LYS A 203 3.42 33.69 -6.45
N SER A 204 4.04 34.80 -6.76
CA SER A 204 3.55 35.85 -7.71
C SER A 204 2.03 35.85 -7.93
N GLN A 205 1.30 36.50 -7.02
CA GLN A 205 -0.16 36.78 -7.03
C GLN A 205 -1.13 35.65 -6.73
N THR A 206 -0.68 34.42 -6.50
CA THR A 206 -1.54 33.36 -5.96
C THR A 206 -1.10 33.06 -4.54
N VAL A 207 -1.97 33.24 -3.56
CA VAL A 207 -1.67 32.87 -2.17
C VAL A 207 -1.81 31.36 -2.05
N THR A 208 -0.68 30.66 -2.03
CA THR A 208 -0.63 29.23 -1.74
C THR A 208 -0.23 29.04 -0.27
N ARG A 209 -0.89 28.15 0.43
CA ARG A 209 -0.57 27.83 1.83
C ARG A 209 0.30 26.59 1.88
N THR A 210 1.46 26.71 2.50
CA THR A 210 2.41 25.59 2.65
C THR A 210 2.23 24.93 3.99
N ILE A 211 2.07 23.61 3.98
CA ILE A 211 1.99 22.80 5.19
C ILE A 211 3.31 22.05 5.33
N THR A 212 3.97 22.23 6.46
CA THR A 212 5.20 21.50 6.78
C THR A 212 4.88 20.40 7.78
N ALA A 213 4.95 19.15 7.33
CA ALA A 213 4.88 17.99 8.19
C ALA A 213 6.26 17.32 8.24
N THR A 214 6.84 17.20 9.42
CA THR A 214 8.09 16.46 9.62
C THR A 214 7.73 15.10 10.23
N VAL A 215 8.10 14.02 9.55
CA VAL A 215 7.91 12.66 10.05
C VAL A 215 9.18 12.25 10.77
N GLU A 216 9.12 12.11 12.09
CA GLU A 216 10.16 11.43 12.87
C GLU A 216 9.74 9.98 13.12
N THR A 217 10.72 9.09 13.22
CA THR A 217 10.52 7.66 13.50
C THR A 217 9.79 7.49 14.84
N GLY A 218 8.48 7.23 14.77
CA GLY A 218 7.64 7.05 15.97
C GLY A 218 6.41 7.96 16.08
N GLY A 219 6.21 8.90 15.17
CA GLY A 219 5.05 9.78 15.15
C GLY A 219 5.24 11.01 14.28
N VAL A 220 4.12 11.64 13.90
CA VAL A 220 4.13 12.91 13.20
C VAL A 220 4.35 14.02 14.23
N ARG A 221 5.50 14.67 14.20
CA ARG A 221 5.71 15.94 14.90
C ARG A 221 5.51 17.09 13.92
N ILE A 222 4.55 17.94 14.20
CA ILE A 222 4.39 19.22 13.53
C ILE A 222 5.30 20.20 14.26
N SER A 223 6.43 20.57 13.64
CA SER A 223 7.33 21.55 14.25
C SER A 223 6.85 22.96 13.95
N GLN A 224 6.60 23.72 15.00
CA GLN A 224 6.42 25.16 14.95
C GLN A 224 7.79 25.81 14.83
N GLN A 225 8.23 26.14 13.62
CA GLN A 225 9.32 27.12 13.47
C GLN A 225 8.72 28.53 13.62
N GLN A 226 9.08 29.22 14.70
CA GLN A 226 8.80 30.64 14.85
C GLN A 226 9.46 31.38 13.67
N VAL A 227 8.66 31.96 12.81
CA VAL A 227 9.12 32.98 11.88
C VAL A 227 9.22 34.27 12.68
N ASN A 228 10.43 34.75 12.90
CA ASN A 228 10.64 36.15 13.30
C ASN A 228 10.07 37.04 12.20
N GLU A 229 9.28 38.01 12.60
CA GLU A 229 8.79 39.11 11.77
C GLU A 229 9.95 40.02 11.33
N ALA A 230 10.86 39.51 10.54
CA ALA A 230 11.86 40.31 9.86
C ALA A 230 11.87 39.82 8.42
N GLY A 231 10.95 40.39 7.65
CA GLY A 231 11.14 40.50 6.21
C GLY A 231 12.32 41.35 5.94
N GLU A 232 13.49 40.78 5.71
CA GLU A 232 14.60 41.41 4.97
C GLU A 232 15.59 40.31 4.56
N VAL A 233 15.77 40.21 3.30
CA VAL A 233 16.69 39.95 2.20
C VAL A 233 16.38 38.70 1.44
#